data_623b302b50402bc912adb98c38eae671
#
_entry.id   623b302b50402bc912adb98c38eae671
#
_cell.length_a   1.000
_cell.length_b   1.000
_cell.length_c   1.000
_cell.angle_alpha   90.00
_cell.angle_beta   90.00
_cell.angle_gamma   90.00
#
_symmetry.space_group_name_H-M   'P 1'
#
loop_
_entity.id
_entity.type
_entity.pdbx_description
1 polymer ?
#
loop_
_entity_poly.entity_id
_entity_poly.type
_entity_poly.pdbx_seq_one_letter_code
_entity_poly.pdbx_strand_id
1 'polypeptide(L)'
;MAAKEVRFGDDARQRMVRGVNILANAVKATLGPKGRNAVLDKSFGAPTVTKDGVSVAKEIELKDKFENMGAQMVKEVASNTSDEAGDGTTTATVLAQAIIREGMKAVSSGRNPMDIKRGIDKAVITATEEIKKLAKPCKDNKAIAQVGTISANSDESIGKTIAEAMDNVGKEGVITVEEGSGLQNELDVVEGMQFDRGYLSPYFINQQANQTAELEKPYILLVDKKISNIREMLPVLEGVAKAGRPLLVIAEDVEGEALATLVVNNIRGILKVVAVKAPGFGDRRKAMLQDIAILTGGTVISDEVGLQLEKATLNDLGEAKKIVVEKENSTIIDGAGKASDIKGRVESIRQQIEEATSDYDKEKLQERVAKLSGGVAVIKVGAATEIEMKEKKARVEDALHATRAAVEEGVVPGGGVALIRAHKALDKLEGANEDQSVGIRILARAIEEPLRQIVENAGEDAAVVLNEVKAGKGAYGYNAAKGTYGDMLDFGILDPAKVTRLALQNAASVAGLLLTTEVMIAEAPKDDHDHVHPAPGGMGDMGM
;
A
#
# COMPACT_ATOMS: atom_id res chain seq x y z
N MET A 1 2.37 -5.67 -36.48
CA MET A 1 1.69 -6.06 -35.22
C MET A 1 1.90 -7.55 -35.03
N ALA A 2 2.24 -8.03 -33.84
CA ALA A 2 2.32 -9.47 -33.56
C ALA A 2 0.94 -10.11 -33.72
N ALA A 3 0.90 -11.36 -34.23
CA ALA A 3 -0.33 -12.13 -34.33
C ALA A 3 -0.98 -12.28 -32.94
N LYS A 4 -2.30 -12.35 -32.90
CA LYS A 4 -3.06 -12.53 -31.65
C LYS A 4 -3.73 -13.91 -31.66
N GLU A 5 -3.68 -14.57 -30.52
CA GLU A 5 -4.44 -15.77 -30.22
C GLU A 5 -5.70 -15.36 -29.46
N VAL A 6 -6.86 -15.87 -29.86
CA VAL A 6 -8.16 -15.55 -29.27
C VAL A 6 -8.78 -16.83 -28.72
N ARG A 7 -9.26 -16.78 -27.48
CA ARG A 7 -9.98 -17.86 -26.81
C ARG A 7 -11.36 -17.39 -26.40
N PHE A 8 -12.35 -18.27 -26.47
CA PHE A 8 -13.74 -17.96 -26.24
C PHE A 8 -14.36 -18.91 -25.21
N GLY A 9 -15.44 -18.44 -24.58
CA GLY A 9 -16.37 -19.23 -23.80
C GLY A 9 -15.68 -20.04 -22.70
N ASP A 10 -15.94 -21.32 -22.65
CA ASP A 10 -15.52 -22.19 -21.55
C ASP A 10 -14.01 -22.45 -21.51
N ASP A 11 -13.33 -22.56 -22.68
CA ASP A 11 -11.85 -22.72 -22.72
C ASP A 11 -11.16 -21.47 -22.11
N ALA A 12 -11.63 -20.27 -22.47
CA ALA A 12 -11.11 -19.03 -21.89
C ALA A 12 -11.30 -19.00 -20.37
N ARG A 13 -12.51 -19.31 -19.90
CA ARG A 13 -12.86 -19.32 -18.47
C ARG A 13 -12.05 -20.34 -17.67
N GLN A 14 -11.90 -21.56 -18.17
CA GLN A 14 -11.13 -22.60 -17.47
C GLN A 14 -9.65 -22.25 -17.32
N ARG A 15 -9.01 -21.67 -18.35
CA ARG A 15 -7.62 -21.21 -18.28
C ARG A 15 -7.47 -20.08 -17.25
N MET A 16 -8.37 -19.12 -17.29
CA MET A 16 -8.39 -18.03 -16.33
C MET A 16 -8.52 -18.51 -14.89
N VAL A 17 -9.47 -19.42 -14.61
CA VAL A 17 -9.66 -20.02 -13.28
C VAL A 17 -8.43 -20.81 -12.81
N ARG A 18 -7.73 -21.50 -13.72
CA ARG A 18 -6.46 -22.18 -13.37
C ARG A 18 -5.42 -21.18 -12.89
N GLY A 19 -5.23 -20.06 -13.60
CA GLY A 19 -4.31 -19.00 -13.20
C GLY A 19 -4.67 -18.40 -11.85
N VAL A 20 -5.95 -18.08 -11.63
CA VAL A 20 -6.48 -17.63 -10.34
C VAL A 20 -6.13 -18.62 -9.22
N ASN A 21 -6.38 -19.91 -9.45
CA ASN A 21 -6.13 -20.92 -8.41
C ASN A 21 -4.64 -21.10 -8.10
N ILE A 22 -3.77 -21.04 -9.10
CA ILE A 22 -2.32 -21.15 -8.89
C ILE A 22 -1.84 -20.02 -7.97
N LEU A 23 -2.18 -18.76 -8.28
CA LEU A 23 -1.80 -17.62 -7.46
C LEU A 23 -2.43 -17.68 -6.07
N ALA A 24 -3.74 -17.85 -5.99
CA ALA A 24 -4.44 -17.82 -4.72
C ALA A 24 -4.02 -18.97 -3.79
N ASN A 25 -3.71 -20.15 -4.31
CA ASN A 25 -3.23 -21.28 -3.51
C ASN A 25 -1.83 -21.03 -2.93
N ALA A 26 -0.96 -20.29 -3.63
CA ALA A 26 0.33 -19.90 -3.10
C ALA A 26 0.16 -18.85 -1.97
N VAL A 27 -0.69 -17.84 -2.19
CA VAL A 27 -0.91 -16.75 -1.23
C VAL A 27 -1.63 -17.24 0.03
N LYS A 28 -2.71 -18.03 -0.09
CA LYS A 28 -3.54 -18.47 1.05
C LYS A 28 -2.81 -19.32 2.09
N ALA A 29 -1.69 -19.94 1.72
CA ALA A 29 -0.85 -20.71 2.64
C ALA A 29 -0.27 -19.86 3.77
N THR A 30 -0.18 -18.54 3.59
CA THR A 30 0.36 -17.59 4.57
C THR A 30 -0.68 -17.10 5.58
N LEU A 31 -1.99 -17.35 5.35
CA LEU A 31 -3.08 -16.77 6.13
C LEU A 31 -3.17 -17.30 7.57
N GLY A 32 -3.32 -16.38 8.50
CA GLY A 32 -3.62 -16.67 9.91
C GLY A 32 -2.40 -17.01 10.77
N PRO A 33 -2.59 -17.24 12.07
CA PRO A 33 -1.50 -17.39 13.05
C PRO A 33 -0.62 -18.63 12.80
N LYS A 34 -1.18 -19.68 12.17
CA LYS A 34 -0.45 -20.89 11.76
C LYS A 34 -0.17 -20.93 10.25
N GLY A 35 -0.32 -19.81 9.56
CA GLY A 35 0.13 -19.64 8.18
C GLY A 35 1.64 -19.86 8.05
N ARG A 36 2.07 -20.33 6.87
CA ARG A 36 3.46 -20.71 6.60
C ARG A 36 4.13 -19.71 5.67
N ASN A 37 5.47 -19.69 5.71
CA ASN A 37 6.26 -18.85 4.84
C ASN A 37 6.22 -19.37 3.39
N ALA A 38 6.23 -18.44 2.43
CA ALA A 38 6.61 -18.68 1.05
C ALA A 38 8.10 -18.35 0.85
N VAL A 39 8.75 -19.09 -0.03
CA VAL A 39 10.14 -18.82 -0.42
C VAL A 39 10.13 -18.36 -1.88
N LEU A 40 10.67 -17.18 -2.12
CA LEU A 40 10.70 -16.53 -3.42
C LEU A 40 12.12 -16.55 -3.96
N ASP A 41 12.28 -17.05 -5.19
CA ASP A 41 13.57 -17.03 -5.88
C ASP A 41 13.94 -15.60 -6.28
N LYS A 42 15.23 -15.32 -6.35
CA LYS A 42 15.75 -14.04 -6.86
C LYS A 42 16.79 -14.28 -7.93
N SER A 43 16.76 -13.46 -8.97
CA SER A 43 17.75 -13.50 -10.05
C SER A 43 19.19 -13.33 -9.54
N PHE A 44 19.37 -12.61 -8.40
CA PHE A 44 20.64 -12.39 -7.74
C PHE A 44 20.46 -12.37 -6.22
N GLY A 45 21.35 -13.03 -5.47
CA GLY A 45 21.33 -13.09 -4.01
C GLY A 45 20.59 -14.30 -3.45
N ALA A 46 20.35 -14.27 -2.13
CA ALA A 46 19.63 -15.34 -1.44
C ALA A 46 18.11 -15.23 -1.69
N PRO A 47 17.38 -16.37 -1.68
CA PRO A 47 15.92 -16.37 -1.76
C PRO A 47 15.30 -15.52 -0.64
N THR A 48 14.17 -14.87 -0.94
CA THR A 48 13.39 -14.14 0.08
C THR A 48 12.40 -15.09 0.74
N VAL A 49 12.32 -15.02 2.06
CA VAL A 49 11.32 -15.75 2.84
C VAL A 49 10.30 -14.74 3.36
N THR A 50 9.03 -14.95 3.09
CA THR A 50 7.97 -14.00 3.46
C THR A 50 6.66 -14.69 3.82
N LYS A 51 5.83 -14.03 4.64
CA LYS A 51 4.41 -14.35 4.87
C LYS A 51 3.49 -13.30 4.26
N ASP A 52 4.03 -12.21 3.72
CA ASP A 52 3.24 -11.17 3.09
C ASP A 52 2.61 -11.67 1.78
N GLY A 53 1.27 -11.58 1.72
CA GLY A 53 0.49 -12.07 0.59
C GLY A 53 0.72 -11.27 -0.69
N VAL A 54 0.95 -9.96 -0.61
CA VAL A 54 1.20 -9.13 -1.80
C VAL A 54 2.56 -9.42 -2.41
N SER A 55 3.59 -9.64 -1.59
CA SER A 55 4.92 -10.03 -2.06
C SER A 55 4.87 -11.38 -2.78
N VAL A 56 4.15 -12.37 -2.22
CA VAL A 56 3.96 -13.66 -2.89
C VAL A 56 3.20 -13.50 -4.21
N ALA A 57 2.12 -12.71 -4.24
CA ALA A 57 1.34 -12.47 -5.44
C ALA A 57 2.14 -11.79 -6.55
N LYS A 58 2.98 -10.81 -6.21
CA LYS A 58 3.80 -10.04 -7.16
C LYS A 58 4.82 -10.91 -7.91
N GLU A 59 5.36 -11.94 -7.29
CA GLU A 59 6.36 -12.84 -7.90
C GLU A 59 5.77 -13.90 -8.83
N ILE A 60 4.45 -14.11 -8.80
CA ILE A 60 3.83 -15.15 -9.63
C ILE A 60 3.62 -14.66 -11.05
N GLU A 61 4.29 -15.31 -11.98
CA GLU A 61 4.14 -15.15 -13.42
C GLU A 61 4.08 -16.52 -14.09
N LEU A 62 3.05 -16.76 -14.92
CA LEU A 62 2.79 -18.05 -15.52
C LEU A 62 3.18 -18.08 -17.01
N LYS A 63 3.70 -19.22 -17.47
CA LYS A 63 4.13 -19.40 -18.87
C LYS A 63 2.96 -19.32 -19.86
N ASP A 64 1.81 -19.93 -19.52
CA ASP A 64 0.60 -19.84 -20.34
C ASP A 64 0.01 -18.44 -20.19
N LYS A 65 -0.06 -17.70 -21.29
CA LYS A 65 -0.51 -16.29 -21.29
C LYS A 65 -1.95 -16.11 -20.82
N PHE A 66 -2.82 -17.09 -21.08
CA PHE A 66 -4.23 -17.04 -20.68
C PHE A 66 -4.39 -17.37 -19.18
N GLU A 67 -3.64 -18.34 -18.67
CA GLU A 67 -3.58 -18.60 -17.23
C GLU A 67 -2.97 -17.41 -16.49
N ASN A 68 -1.92 -16.81 -17.08
CA ASN A 68 -1.27 -15.63 -16.50
C ASN A 68 -2.23 -14.44 -16.42
N MET A 69 -3.12 -14.21 -17.39
CA MET A 69 -4.15 -13.18 -17.30
C MET A 69 -5.03 -13.39 -16.07
N GLY A 70 -5.46 -14.62 -15.77
CA GLY A 70 -6.23 -14.92 -14.57
C GLY A 70 -5.44 -14.66 -13.28
N ALA A 71 -4.16 -15.03 -13.25
CA ALA A 71 -3.28 -14.73 -12.12
C ALA A 71 -3.09 -13.22 -11.95
N GLN A 72 -2.83 -12.46 -13.03
CA GLN A 72 -2.65 -11.01 -12.97
C GLN A 72 -3.89 -10.26 -12.45
N MET A 73 -5.11 -10.72 -12.79
CA MET A 73 -6.34 -10.13 -12.26
C MET A 73 -6.45 -10.28 -10.74
N VAL A 74 -6.07 -11.43 -10.17
CA VAL A 74 -6.05 -11.62 -8.71
C VAL A 74 -4.86 -10.92 -8.05
N LYS A 75 -3.74 -10.79 -8.75
CA LYS A 75 -2.61 -9.95 -8.32
C LYS A 75 -3.05 -8.49 -8.15
N GLU A 76 -3.89 -7.98 -9.05
CA GLU A 76 -4.50 -6.64 -8.95
C GLU A 76 -5.34 -6.50 -7.67
N VAL A 77 -6.11 -7.53 -7.28
CA VAL A 77 -6.87 -7.54 -6.01
C VAL A 77 -5.93 -7.35 -4.81
N ALA A 78 -4.83 -8.09 -4.77
CA ALA A 78 -3.86 -8.00 -3.69
C ALA A 78 -3.19 -6.61 -3.66
N SER A 79 -2.78 -6.10 -4.84
CA SER A 79 -2.12 -4.80 -4.95
C SER A 79 -3.03 -3.65 -4.54
N ASN A 80 -4.27 -3.58 -5.06
CA ASN A 80 -5.22 -2.53 -4.71
C ASN A 80 -5.57 -2.55 -3.22
N THR A 81 -5.70 -3.75 -2.63
CA THR A 81 -5.97 -3.87 -1.18
C THR A 81 -4.78 -3.38 -0.36
N SER A 82 -3.54 -3.68 -0.79
CA SER A 82 -2.33 -3.14 -0.18
C SER A 82 -2.26 -1.62 -0.28
N ASP A 83 -2.53 -1.06 -1.47
CA ASP A 83 -2.43 0.37 -1.72
C ASP A 83 -3.46 1.19 -0.92
N GLU A 84 -4.69 0.66 -0.73
CA GLU A 84 -5.79 1.36 -0.06
C GLU A 84 -5.83 1.15 1.46
N ALA A 85 -5.47 -0.05 1.93
CA ALA A 85 -5.57 -0.44 3.33
C ALA A 85 -4.23 -0.83 3.98
N GLY A 86 -3.20 -1.10 3.17
CA GLY A 86 -1.87 -1.52 3.61
C GLY A 86 -1.79 -2.92 4.22
N ASP A 87 -2.94 -3.61 4.36
CA ASP A 87 -3.06 -4.98 4.90
C ASP A 87 -4.27 -5.68 4.27
N GLY A 88 -4.51 -6.96 4.62
CA GLY A 88 -5.66 -7.74 4.16
C GLY A 88 -5.51 -8.34 2.77
N THR A 89 -4.35 -8.30 2.16
CA THR A 89 -4.05 -8.79 0.81
C THR A 89 -4.35 -10.27 0.63
N THR A 90 -3.98 -11.09 1.61
CA THR A 90 -4.25 -12.53 1.63
C THR A 90 -5.74 -12.81 1.75
N THR A 91 -6.45 -12.10 2.64
CA THR A 91 -7.91 -12.23 2.79
C THR A 91 -8.65 -11.85 1.51
N ALA A 92 -8.26 -10.76 0.85
CA ALA A 92 -8.82 -10.33 -0.42
C ALA A 92 -8.61 -11.37 -1.54
N THR A 93 -7.42 -11.97 -1.61
CA THR A 93 -7.08 -13.03 -2.56
C THR A 93 -7.94 -14.29 -2.33
N VAL A 94 -8.13 -14.70 -1.09
CA VAL A 94 -8.98 -15.85 -0.71
C VAL A 94 -10.43 -15.59 -1.07
N LEU A 95 -10.95 -14.40 -0.80
CA LEU A 95 -12.30 -13.99 -1.16
C LEU A 95 -12.50 -13.97 -2.68
N ALA A 96 -11.55 -13.40 -3.43
CA ALA A 96 -11.61 -13.37 -4.89
C ALA A 96 -11.66 -14.79 -5.48
N GLN A 97 -10.76 -15.67 -5.03
CA GLN A 97 -10.78 -17.08 -5.45
C GLN A 97 -12.13 -17.75 -5.18
N ALA A 98 -12.68 -17.54 -3.99
CA ALA A 98 -13.94 -18.15 -3.59
C ALA A 98 -15.11 -17.66 -4.46
N ILE A 99 -15.21 -16.34 -4.68
CA ILE A 99 -16.27 -15.74 -5.52
C ILE A 99 -16.15 -16.25 -6.95
N ILE A 100 -14.94 -16.27 -7.53
CA ILE A 100 -14.69 -16.75 -8.89
C ILE A 100 -15.05 -18.22 -9.01
N ARG A 101 -14.59 -19.07 -8.07
CA ARG A 101 -14.84 -20.50 -8.11
C ARG A 101 -16.33 -20.85 -8.02
N GLU A 102 -17.06 -20.24 -7.09
CA GLU A 102 -18.49 -20.46 -6.94
C GLU A 102 -19.29 -19.82 -8.09
N GLY A 103 -18.90 -18.62 -8.53
CA GLY A 103 -19.53 -17.93 -9.65
C GLY A 103 -19.38 -18.66 -10.99
N MET A 104 -18.18 -19.21 -11.27
CA MET A 104 -17.95 -19.96 -12.51
C MET A 104 -18.78 -21.25 -12.59
N LYS A 105 -19.08 -21.91 -11.47
CA LYS A 105 -20.02 -23.04 -11.45
C LYS A 105 -21.41 -22.61 -11.97
N ALA A 106 -21.89 -21.46 -11.52
CA ALA A 106 -23.17 -20.92 -11.94
C ALA A 106 -23.17 -20.49 -13.42
N VAL A 107 -22.12 -19.81 -13.87
CA VAL A 107 -21.96 -19.39 -15.28
C VAL A 107 -21.88 -20.62 -16.21
N SER A 108 -21.09 -21.62 -15.86
CA SER A 108 -20.97 -22.87 -16.65
C SER A 108 -22.27 -23.69 -16.66
N SER A 109 -23.17 -23.49 -15.69
CA SER A 109 -24.50 -24.09 -15.70
C SER A 109 -25.54 -23.32 -16.54
N GLY A 110 -25.11 -22.26 -17.25
CA GLY A 110 -25.96 -21.47 -18.14
C GLY A 110 -26.67 -20.29 -17.50
N ARG A 111 -26.33 -19.90 -16.26
CA ARG A 111 -26.85 -18.70 -15.59
C ARG A 111 -26.29 -17.43 -16.24
N ASN A 112 -27.07 -16.34 -16.22
CA ASN A 112 -26.65 -15.06 -16.77
C ASN A 112 -25.56 -14.41 -15.93
N PRO A 113 -24.30 -14.28 -16.43
CA PRO A 113 -23.20 -13.75 -15.66
C PRO A 113 -23.37 -12.28 -15.25
N MET A 114 -24.07 -11.49 -16.06
CA MET A 114 -24.34 -10.07 -15.75
C MET A 114 -25.31 -9.91 -14.55
N ASP A 115 -26.31 -10.78 -14.46
CA ASP A 115 -27.23 -10.76 -13.33
C ASP A 115 -26.60 -11.38 -12.08
N ILE A 116 -25.78 -12.43 -12.22
CA ILE A 116 -24.96 -12.94 -11.11
C ILE A 116 -24.10 -11.80 -10.53
N LYS A 117 -23.40 -11.03 -11.39
CA LYS A 117 -22.60 -9.89 -10.96
C LYS A 117 -23.43 -8.85 -10.21
N ARG A 118 -24.60 -8.46 -10.71
CA ARG A 118 -25.52 -7.53 -10.02
C ARG A 118 -25.93 -8.04 -8.64
N GLY A 119 -26.16 -9.34 -8.52
CA GLY A 119 -26.47 -9.99 -7.25
C GLY A 119 -25.29 -9.93 -6.26
N ILE A 120 -24.07 -10.19 -6.75
CA ILE A 120 -22.85 -10.06 -5.96
C ILE A 120 -22.66 -8.61 -5.50
N ASP A 121 -22.76 -7.63 -6.40
CA ASP A 121 -22.61 -6.21 -6.09
C ASP A 121 -23.58 -5.77 -4.98
N LYS A 122 -24.86 -6.17 -5.08
CA LYS A 122 -25.89 -5.91 -4.07
C LYS A 122 -25.53 -6.54 -2.71
N ALA A 123 -25.04 -7.76 -2.72
CA ALA A 123 -24.63 -8.47 -1.51
C ALA A 123 -23.39 -7.83 -0.85
N VAL A 124 -22.43 -7.35 -1.65
CA VAL A 124 -21.24 -6.63 -1.15
C VAL A 124 -21.64 -5.36 -0.41
N ILE A 125 -22.54 -4.55 -0.98
CA ILE A 125 -23.04 -3.33 -0.34
C ILE A 125 -23.62 -3.69 1.03
N THR A 126 -24.52 -4.67 1.09
CA THR A 126 -25.16 -5.11 2.34
C THR A 126 -24.15 -5.63 3.36
N ALA A 127 -23.20 -6.48 2.93
CA ALA A 127 -22.18 -7.03 3.82
C ALA A 127 -21.24 -5.95 4.38
N THR A 128 -20.83 -4.98 3.55
CA THR A 128 -19.95 -3.89 3.99
C THR A 128 -20.65 -2.92 4.95
N GLU A 129 -21.94 -2.69 4.79
CA GLU A 129 -22.75 -1.92 5.75
C GLU A 129 -22.83 -2.65 7.11
N GLU A 130 -22.97 -3.96 7.12
CA GLU A 130 -22.96 -4.75 8.37
C GLU A 130 -21.60 -4.73 9.04
N ILE A 131 -20.50 -4.84 8.28
CA ILE A 131 -19.14 -4.69 8.81
C ILE A 131 -18.95 -3.33 9.49
N LYS A 132 -19.42 -2.24 8.86
CA LYS A 132 -19.38 -0.90 9.44
C LYS A 132 -20.19 -0.79 10.74
N LYS A 133 -21.36 -1.43 10.81
CA LYS A 133 -22.17 -1.47 12.05
C LYS A 133 -21.51 -2.25 13.19
N LEU A 134 -20.73 -3.27 12.88
CA LEU A 134 -19.99 -4.06 13.85
C LEU A 134 -18.75 -3.33 14.40
N ALA A 135 -18.26 -2.32 13.68
CA ALA A 135 -17.03 -1.61 14.01
C ALA A 135 -17.14 -0.88 15.35
N LYS A 136 -16.13 -1.06 16.20
CA LYS A 136 -15.95 -0.35 17.46
C LYS A 136 -14.78 0.64 17.31
N PRO A 137 -14.90 1.87 17.82
CA PRO A 137 -13.80 2.83 17.74
C PRO A 137 -12.52 2.32 18.40
N CYS A 138 -11.39 2.43 17.71
CA CYS A 138 -10.07 2.11 18.24
C CYS A 138 -9.45 3.38 18.87
N LYS A 139 -9.69 3.60 20.17
CA LYS A 139 -9.32 4.86 20.84
C LYS A 139 -8.19 4.71 21.86
N ASP A 140 -7.97 3.54 22.40
CA ASP A 140 -6.97 3.28 23.44
C ASP A 140 -5.71 2.59 22.90
N ASN A 141 -4.58 2.83 23.57
CA ASN A 141 -3.29 2.26 23.21
C ASN A 141 -3.28 0.74 23.28
N LYS A 142 -4.14 0.14 24.11
CA LYS A 142 -4.26 -1.30 24.23
C LYS A 142 -4.87 -1.92 22.95
N ALA A 143 -5.94 -1.33 22.41
CA ALA A 143 -6.54 -1.78 21.16
C ALA A 143 -5.57 -1.58 19.97
N ILE A 144 -4.86 -0.46 19.93
CA ILE A 144 -3.82 -0.21 18.92
C ILE A 144 -2.73 -1.28 18.99
N ALA A 145 -2.20 -1.56 20.19
CA ALA A 145 -1.19 -2.59 20.37
C ALA A 145 -1.70 -4.00 19.97
N GLN A 146 -2.97 -4.33 20.25
CA GLN A 146 -3.58 -5.59 19.86
C GLN A 146 -3.69 -5.73 18.34
N VAL A 147 -4.17 -4.69 17.64
CA VAL A 147 -4.23 -4.68 16.17
C VAL A 147 -2.82 -4.86 15.58
N GLY A 148 -1.85 -4.08 16.05
CA GLY A 148 -0.46 -4.18 15.60
C GLY A 148 0.14 -5.57 15.87
N THR A 149 -0.17 -6.19 17.01
CA THR A 149 0.27 -7.53 17.35
C THR A 149 -0.31 -8.57 16.39
N ILE A 150 -1.61 -8.50 16.08
CA ILE A 150 -2.27 -9.45 15.17
C ILE A 150 -1.72 -9.32 13.75
N SER A 151 -1.63 -8.11 13.22
CA SER A 151 -1.06 -7.87 11.88
C SER A 151 0.42 -8.25 11.80
N ALA A 152 1.16 -8.09 12.90
CA ALA A 152 2.55 -8.54 13.02
C ALA A 152 2.73 -10.05 13.30
N ASN A 153 1.78 -10.89 12.92
CA ASN A 153 1.81 -12.35 13.16
C ASN A 153 1.99 -12.75 14.64
N SER A 154 1.27 -12.07 15.52
CA SER A 154 1.28 -12.27 17.00
C SER A 154 2.58 -11.83 17.69
N ASP A 155 3.35 -10.92 17.09
CA ASP A 155 4.53 -10.29 17.71
C ASP A 155 4.10 -9.10 18.59
N GLU A 156 4.01 -9.35 19.90
CA GLU A 156 3.60 -8.32 20.87
C GLU A 156 4.60 -7.15 20.95
N SER A 157 5.86 -7.37 20.63
CA SER A 157 6.88 -6.32 20.71
C SER A 157 6.62 -5.25 19.64
N ILE A 158 6.25 -5.68 18.43
CA ILE A 158 5.90 -4.79 17.32
C ILE A 158 4.64 -3.99 17.67
N GLY A 159 3.59 -4.67 18.14
CA GLY A 159 2.35 -4.00 18.52
C GLY A 159 2.53 -2.93 19.60
N LYS A 160 3.36 -3.20 20.61
CA LYS A 160 3.68 -2.23 21.68
C LYS A 160 4.49 -1.04 21.14
N THR A 161 5.49 -1.28 20.31
CA THR A 161 6.29 -0.20 19.70
C THR A 161 5.45 0.72 18.83
N ILE A 162 4.51 0.18 18.05
CA ILE A 162 3.59 1.00 17.23
C ILE A 162 2.64 1.80 18.11
N ALA A 163 2.08 1.22 19.17
CA ALA A 163 1.21 1.95 20.08
C ALA A 163 1.95 3.08 20.80
N GLU A 164 3.19 2.86 21.22
CA GLU A 164 4.06 3.87 21.81
C GLU A 164 4.40 4.98 20.79
N ALA A 165 4.71 4.62 19.56
CA ALA A 165 4.94 5.58 18.48
C ALA A 165 3.72 6.47 18.26
N MET A 166 2.52 5.90 18.18
CA MET A 166 1.26 6.65 18.02
C MET A 166 0.93 7.52 19.23
N ASP A 167 1.31 7.11 20.43
CA ASP A 167 1.13 7.92 21.64
C ASP A 167 2.03 9.17 21.62
N ASN A 168 3.26 9.01 21.16
CA ASN A 168 4.25 10.09 21.08
C ASN A 168 3.93 11.15 20.03
N VAL A 169 3.53 10.75 18.81
CA VAL A 169 3.29 11.67 17.68
C VAL A 169 1.81 11.96 17.45
N GLY A 170 0.91 11.31 18.20
CA GLY A 170 -0.54 11.41 18.01
C GLY A 170 -1.06 10.47 16.91
N LYS A 171 -2.39 10.32 16.85
CA LYS A 171 -3.05 9.37 15.96
C LYS A 171 -2.86 9.67 14.47
N GLU A 172 -2.72 10.95 14.14
CA GLU A 172 -2.46 11.44 12.78
C GLU A 172 -0.97 11.73 12.55
N GLY A 173 -0.13 11.44 13.54
CA GLY A 173 1.30 11.65 13.47
C GLY A 173 2.00 10.74 12.48
N VAL A 174 3.13 11.20 11.99
CA VAL A 174 3.92 10.47 11.02
C VAL A 174 4.78 9.43 11.73
N ILE A 175 4.68 8.18 11.28
CA ILE A 175 5.51 7.08 11.75
C ILE A 175 6.18 6.46 10.52
N THR A 176 7.50 6.32 10.55
CA THR A 176 8.30 5.69 9.51
C THR A 176 9.02 4.48 10.05
N VAL A 177 9.38 3.54 9.18
CA VAL A 177 10.08 2.32 9.54
C VAL A 177 11.42 2.29 8.80
N GLU A 178 12.50 2.18 9.55
CA GLU A 178 13.87 2.14 9.02
C GLU A 178 14.60 0.88 9.46
N GLU A 179 15.65 0.53 8.75
CA GLU A 179 16.59 -0.52 9.17
C GLU A 179 17.47 0.01 10.31
N GLY A 180 17.47 -0.69 11.44
CA GLY A 180 18.31 -0.40 12.58
C GLY A 180 19.65 -1.12 12.49
N SER A 181 20.60 -0.72 13.32
CA SER A 181 21.91 -1.36 13.43
C SER A 181 21.97 -2.40 14.57
N GLY A 182 20.95 -2.44 15.43
CA GLY A 182 20.88 -3.30 16.61
C GLY A 182 20.11 -4.61 16.36
N LEU A 183 20.02 -5.44 17.42
CA LEU A 183 19.23 -6.68 17.41
C LEU A 183 17.78 -6.45 17.81
N GLN A 184 17.49 -5.37 18.50
CA GLN A 184 16.16 -5.02 19.00
C GLN A 184 15.58 -3.84 18.23
N ASN A 185 14.26 -3.72 18.24
CA ASN A 185 13.61 -2.54 17.68
C ASN A 185 13.83 -1.35 18.63
N GLU A 186 14.07 -0.18 18.05
CA GLU A 186 14.22 1.09 18.75
C GLU A 186 13.19 2.08 18.21
N LEU A 187 12.71 2.99 19.06
CA LEU A 187 11.80 4.06 18.69
C LEU A 187 12.47 5.41 18.97
N ASP A 188 12.66 6.18 17.92
CA ASP A 188 13.12 7.56 18.01
C ASP A 188 12.00 8.52 17.59
N VAL A 189 11.90 9.67 18.27
CA VAL A 189 11.02 10.77 17.85
C VAL A 189 11.89 11.95 17.47
N VAL A 190 11.76 12.38 16.22
CA VAL A 190 12.58 13.45 15.65
C VAL A 190 11.72 14.57 15.07
N GLU A 191 12.30 15.76 14.91
CA GLU A 191 11.63 16.85 14.22
C GLU A 191 11.39 16.47 12.74
N GLY A 192 10.18 16.70 12.25
CA GLY A 192 9.82 16.34 10.89
C GLY A 192 8.37 16.61 10.57
N MET A 193 8.00 16.45 9.31
CA MET A 193 6.61 16.57 8.87
C MET A 193 6.34 15.80 7.59
N GLN A 194 5.08 15.45 7.38
CA GLN A 194 4.56 14.93 6.11
C GLN A 194 3.59 15.91 5.48
N PHE A 195 3.59 16.01 4.16
CA PHE A 195 2.61 16.78 3.39
C PHE A 195 2.13 16.00 2.16
N ASP A 196 0.88 16.30 1.74
CA ASP A 196 0.15 15.58 0.71
C ASP A 196 0.57 16.03 -0.70
N ARG A 197 1.77 15.68 -1.11
CA ARG A 197 2.30 15.84 -2.47
C ARG A 197 3.40 14.82 -2.67
N GLY A 198 3.27 14.00 -3.72
CA GLY A 198 4.28 13.02 -4.10
C GLY A 198 5.16 13.49 -5.26
N TYR A 199 5.96 12.57 -5.78
CA TYR A 199 6.89 12.86 -6.87
C TYR A 199 6.15 13.23 -8.18
N LEU A 200 6.70 14.19 -8.91
CA LEU A 200 6.16 14.64 -10.20
C LEU A 200 6.40 13.65 -11.34
N SER A 201 7.28 12.68 -11.15
CA SER A 201 7.58 11.67 -12.16
C SER A 201 7.97 10.35 -11.51
N PRO A 202 7.43 9.20 -11.98
CA PRO A 202 7.83 7.87 -11.53
C PRO A 202 9.32 7.56 -11.76
N TYR A 203 9.97 8.28 -12.67
CA TYR A 203 11.41 8.14 -12.94
C TYR A 203 12.31 8.65 -11.81
N PHE A 204 11.76 9.27 -10.77
CA PHE A 204 12.49 9.61 -9.54
C PHE A 204 12.57 8.45 -8.56
N ILE A 205 11.77 7.38 -8.72
CA ILE A 205 11.76 6.21 -7.84
C ILE A 205 13.12 5.53 -7.84
N ASN A 206 13.67 5.33 -6.65
CA ASN A 206 14.93 4.60 -6.45
C ASN A 206 14.75 3.35 -5.56
N GLN A 207 13.60 3.19 -4.91
CA GLN A 207 13.18 2.02 -4.16
C GLN A 207 12.00 1.35 -4.87
N GLN A 208 12.30 0.42 -5.78
CA GLN A 208 11.28 -0.21 -6.63
C GLN A 208 10.28 -1.06 -5.84
N ALA A 209 10.71 -1.67 -4.74
CA ALA A 209 9.84 -2.50 -3.91
C ALA A 209 8.66 -1.71 -3.32
N ASN A 210 8.94 -0.51 -2.81
CA ASN A 210 7.97 0.36 -2.14
C ASN A 210 7.46 1.49 -3.04
N GLN A 211 7.94 1.58 -4.29
CA GLN A 211 7.62 2.67 -5.23
C GLN A 211 7.90 4.07 -4.65
N THR A 212 9.00 4.21 -3.89
CA THR A 212 9.40 5.45 -3.23
C THR A 212 10.70 6.03 -3.80
N ALA A 213 10.89 7.34 -3.60
CA ALA A 213 12.15 8.01 -3.80
C ALA A 213 12.71 8.43 -2.44
N GLU A 214 13.83 7.84 -2.03
CA GLU A 214 14.50 8.11 -0.75
C GLU A 214 15.78 8.92 -0.97
N LEU A 215 15.92 10.01 -0.23
CA LEU A 215 17.07 10.90 -0.29
C LEU A 215 17.74 10.99 1.09
N GLU A 216 19.00 10.58 1.19
CA GLU A 216 19.80 10.66 2.39
C GLU A 216 20.60 11.96 2.44
N LYS A 217 20.47 12.70 3.53
CA LYS A 217 21.11 14.01 3.75
C LYS A 217 20.92 15.00 2.59
N PRO A 218 19.68 15.15 2.08
CA PRO A 218 19.41 16.00 0.94
C PRO A 218 19.53 17.48 1.26
N TYR A 219 19.77 18.29 0.22
CA TYR A 219 19.40 19.69 0.19
C TYR A 219 17.94 19.82 -0.22
N ILE A 220 17.27 20.89 0.24
CA ILE A 220 15.87 21.17 -0.02
C ILE A 220 15.76 22.58 -0.61
N LEU A 221 15.33 22.67 -1.85
CA LEU A 221 15.05 23.95 -2.53
C LEU A 221 13.54 24.25 -2.44
N LEU A 222 13.19 25.39 -1.87
CA LEU A 222 11.82 25.85 -1.67
C LEU A 222 11.55 27.06 -2.57
N VAL A 223 10.58 26.94 -3.52
CA VAL A 223 10.31 28.00 -4.51
C VAL A 223 8.81 28.28 -4.58
N ASP A 224 8.41 29.52 -4.35
CA ASP A 224 7.00 29.96 -4.45
C ASP A 224 6.69 30.47 -5.87
N LYS A 225 7.08 29.74 -6.87
CA LYS A 225 6.69 29.93 -8.28
C LYS A 225 6.80 28.64 -9.06
N LYS A 226 6.24 28.62 -10.26
CA LYS A 226 6.44 27.53 -11.23
C LYS A 226 7.84 27.58 -11.82
N ILE A 227 8.43 26.43 -12.02
CA ILE A 227 9.74 26.26 -12.67
C ILE A 227 9.53 25.52 -13.99
N SER A 228 9.63 26.22 -15.10
CA SER A 228 9.55 25.67 -16.45
C SER A 228 10.88 25.73 -17.20
N ASN A 229 11.76 26.68 -16.82
CA ASN A 229 13.06 26.90 -17.45
C ASN A 229 14.18 26.43 -16.50
N ILE A 230 14.92 25.41 -16.93
CA ILE A 230 16.01 24.84 -16.15
C ILE A 230 17.15 25.81 -15.89
N ARG A 231 17.33 26.84 -16.75
CA ARG A 231 18.42 27.81 -16.61
C ARG A 231 18.35 28.60 -15.32
N GLU A 232 17.15 28.86 -14.81
CA GLU A 232 16.94 29.52 -13.52
C GLU A 232 17.51 28.74 -12.34
N MET A 233 17.60 27.43 -12.46
CA MET A 233 18.11 26.51 -11.41
C MET A 233 19.60 26.19 -11.56
N LEU A 234 20.25 26.54 -12.66
CA LEU A 234 21.63 26.10 -12.93
C LEU A 234 22.61 26.39 -11.80
N PRO A 235 22.63 27.58 -11.16
CA PRO A 235 23.56 27.84 -10.07
C PRO A 235 23.39 26.90 -8.87
N VAL A 236 22.13 26.60 -8.52
CA VAL A 236 21.80 25.65 -7.44
C VAL A 236 22.21 24.23 -7.84
N LEU A 237 21.86 23.79 -9.05
CA LEU A 237 22.16 22.43 -9.54
C LEU A 237 23.67 22.18 -9.61
N GLU A 238 24.45 23.15 -10.08
CA GLU A 238 25.92 23.06 -10.09
C GLU A 238 26.50 22.98 -8.69
N GLY A 239 25.99 23.78 -7.75
CA GLY A 239 26.38 23.76 -6.35
C GLY A 239 26.12 22.39 -5.70
N VAL A 240 24.90 21.87 -5.89
CA VAL A 240 24.47 20.57 -5.36
C VAL A 240 25.28 19.42 -5.97
N ALA A 241 25.52 19.45 -7.29
CA ALA A 241 26.34 18.47 -7.99
C ALA A 241 27.79 18.46 -7.47
N LYS A 242 28.41 19.63 -7.23
CA LYS A 242 29.75 19.75 -6.63
C LYS A 242 29.78 19.23 -5.20
N ALA A 243 28.70 19.43 -4.41
CA ALA A 243 28.60 18.94 -3.05
C ALA A 243 28.36 17.41 -2.99
N GLY A 244 27.93 16.79 -4.09
CA GLY A 244 27.66 15.33 -4.17
C GLY A 244 26.48 14.87 -3.33
N ARG A 245 25.59 15.78 -2.91
CA ARG A 245 24.40 15.49 -2.09
C ARG A 245 23.13 15.46 -2.94
N PRO A 246 22.09 14.69 -2.55
CA PRO A 246 20.80 14.71 -3.22
C PRO A 246 20.09 16.06 -3.07
N LEU A 247 19.13 16.33 -3.94
CA LEU A 247 18.29 17.52 -3.93
C LEU A 247 16.80 17.16 -3.96
N LEU A 248 16.02 17.71 -3.04
CA LEU A 248 14.57 17.80 -3.17
C LEU A 248 14.21 19.20 -3.65
N VAL A 249 13.41 19.30 -4.70
CA VAL A 249 12.83 20.56 -5.21
C VAL A 249 11.35 20.59 -4.84
N ILE A 250 10.94 21.58 -4.05
CA ILE A 250 9.55 21.85 -3.70
C ILE A 250 9.18 23.20 -4.31
N ALA A 251 8.34 23.17 -5.34
CA ALA A 251 7.93 24.37 -6.06
C ALA A 251 6.41 24.38 -6.28
N GLU A 252 5.84 25.52 -6.66
CA GLU A 252 4.42 25.56 -7.06
C GLU A 252 4.12 24.49 -8.11
N ASP A 253 4.98 24.38 -9.12
CA ASP A 253 5.02 23.30 -10.09
C ASP A 253 6.42 23.21 -10.70
N VAL A 254 6.80 22.03 -11.21
CA VAL A 254 7.99 21.85 -12.06
C VAL A 254 7.53 21.15 -13.31
N GLU A 255 7.63 21.84 -14.46
CA GLU A 255 7.03 21.37 -15.71
C GLU A 255 7.96 21.57 -16.93
N GLY A 256 7.57 21.02 -18.06
CA GLY A 256 8.22 21.23 -19.34
C GLY A 256 9.69 20.80 -19.37
N GLU A 257 10.55 21.70 -19.88
CA GLU A 257 11.99 21.46 -20.02
C GLU A 257 12.68 21.23 -18.67
N ALA A 258 12.26 21.95 -17.63
CA ALA A 258 12.86 21.83 -16.30
C ALA A 258 12.67 20.41 -15.74
N LEU A 259 11.43 19.89 -15.74
CA LEU A 259 11.13 18.54 -15.25
C LEU A 259 11.87 17.48 -16.08
N ALA A 260 11.82 17.57 -17.41
CA ALA A 260 12.47 16.62 -18.28
C ALA A 260 13.99 16.57 -18.04
N THR A 261 14.62 17.72 -17.84
CA THR A 261 16.07 17.80 -17.56
C THR A 261 16.42 17.19 -16.20
N LEU A 262 15.62 17.46 -15.15
CA LEU A 262 15.83 16.84 -13.83
C LEU A 262 15.71 15.32 -13.91
N VAL A 263 14.68 14.81 -14.59
CA VAL A 263 14.48 13.36 -14.80
C VAL A 263 15.66 12.73 -15.53
N VAL A 264 16.13 13.34 -16.64
CA VAL A 264 17.27 12.81 -17.40
C VAL A 264 18.56 12.79 -16.58
N ASN A 265 18.83 13.83 -15.80
CA ASN A 265 20.02 13.87 -14.94
C ASN A 265 19.96 12.87 -13.80
N ASN A 266 18.75 12.63 -13.23
CA ASN A 266 18.53 11.60 -12.22
C ASN A 266 18.78 10.19 -12.79
N ILE A 267 18.19 9.87 -13.96
CA ILE A 267 18.37 8.57 -14.64
C ILE A 267 19.85 8.32 -14.99
N ARG A 268 20.57 9.37 -15.43
CA ARG A 268 22.01 9.28 -15.76
C ARG A 268 22.90 9.22 -14.52
N GLY A 269 22.37 9.37 -13.31
CA GLY A 269 23.13 9.38 -12.07
C GLY A 269 24.05 10.61 -11.90
N ILE A 270 23.88 11.65 -12.73
CA ILE A 270 24.65 12.89 -12.64
C ILE A 270 24.21 13.69 -11.40
N LEU A 271 22.92 13.70 -11.12
CA LEU A 271 22.33 14.39 -9.98
C LEU A 271 21.20 13.54 -9.40
N LYS A 272 21.29 13.20 -8.12
CA LYS A 272 20.18 12.58 -7.40
C LYS A 272 19.17 13.67 -7.03
N VAL A 273 18.07 13.73 -7.73
CA VAL A 273 17.06 14.80 -7.55
C VAL A 273 15.65 14.23 -7.58
N VAL A 274 14.79 14.80 -6.75
CA VAL A 274 13.34 14.56 -6.77
C VAL A 274 12.65 15.92 -6.82
N ALA A 275 11.59 16.04 -7.59
CA ALA A 275 10.75 17.22 -7.66
C ALA A 275 9.32 16.90 -7.22
N VAL A 276 8.76 17.74 -6.36
CA VAL A 276 7.39 17.65 -5.85
C VAL A 276 6.70 19.01 -5.93
N LYS A 277 5.36 19.01 -5.97
CA LYS A 277 4.59 20.24 -5.84
C LYS A 277 4.54 20.72 -4.40
N ALA A 278 4.55 22.01 -4.20
CA ALA A 278 4.31 22.59 -2.88
C ALA A 278 2.88 22.30 -2.40
N PRO A 279 2.70 21.99 -1.10
CA PRO A 279 1.39 21.72 -0.55
C PRO A 279 0.54 22.99 -0.45
N GLY A 280 -0.79 22.86 -0.61
CA GLY A 280 -1.73 23.95 -0.55
C GLY A 280 -1.80 24.79 -1.84
N PHE A 281 -2.58 25.88 -1.78
CA PHE A 281 -2.80 26.83 -2.86
C PHE A 281 -2.80 28.28 -2.33
N GLY A 282 -2.37 29.24 -3.15
CA GLY A 282 -2.36 30.66 -2.80
C GLY A 282 -1.59 30.93 -1.50
N ASP A 283 -2.16 31.73 -0.60
CA ASP A 283 -1.50 32.10 0.66
C ASP A 283 -1.22 30.90 1.59
N ARG A 284 -2.03 29.84 1.51
CA ARG A 284 -1.75 28.61 2.24
C ARG A 284 -0.49 27.92 1.75
N ARG A 285 -0.25 27.88 0.43
CA ARG A 285 0.98 27.33 -0.12
C ARG A 285 2.19 28.09 0.43
N LYS A 286 2.15 29.43 0.42
CA LYS A 286 3.21 30.28 0.96
C LYS A 286 3.45 29.98 2.46
N ALA A 287 2.38 29.87 3.23
CA ALA A 287 2.46 29.56 4.65
C ALA A 287 3.09 28.19 4.92
N MET A 288 2.72 27.15 4.12
CA MET A 288 3.28 25.81 4.25
C MET A 288 4.73 25.74 3.77
N LEU A 289 5.10 26.44 2.70
CA LEU A 289 6.50 26.55 2.28
C LEU A 289 7.34 27.20 3.39
N GLN A 290 6.82 28.21 4.07
CA GLN A 290 7.49 28.85 5.21
C GLN A 290 7.61 27.88 6.41
N ASP A 291 6.60 27.06 6.68
CA ASP A 291 6.66 26.04 7.72
C ASP A 291 7.77 25.00 7.42
N ILE A 292 7.86 24.56 6.16
CA ILE A 292 8.93 23.64 5.70
C ILE A 292 10.31 24.33 5.79
N ALA A 293 10.40 25.62 5.43
CA ALA A 293 11.66 26.37 5.52
C ALA A 293 12.17 26.43 6.98
N ILE A 294 11.29 26.73 7.92
CA ILE A 294 11.63 26.78 9.36
C ILE A 294 12.04 25.39 9.86
N LEU A 295 11.32 24.34 9.46
CA LEU A 295 11.63 22.96 9.84
C LEU A 295 13.00 22.51 9.32
N THR A 296 13.40 22.93 8.12
CA THR A 296 14.61 22.47 7.43
C THR A 296 15.79 23.45 7.52
N GLY A 297 15.56 24.64 8.10
CA GLY A 297 16.55 25.70 8.18
C GLY A 297 16.84 26.39 6.85
N GLY A 298 15.96 26.23 5.85
CA GLY A 298 16.08 26.85 4.52
C GLY A 298 15.36 28.16 4.39
N THR A 299 15.39 28.72 3.17
CA THR A 299 14.74 29.97 2.80
C THR A 299 13.79 29.74 1.63
N VAL A 300 12.58 30.32 1.68
CA VAL A 300 11.65 30.27 0.55
C VAL A 300 12.10 31.29 -0.51
N ILE A 301 12.40 30.81 -1.70
CA ILE A 301 12.71 31.66 -2.85
C ILE A 301 11.39 32.17 -3.44
N SER A 302 11.18 33.48 -3.37
CA SER A 302 9.97 34.14 -3.86
C SER A 302 10.30 35.55 -4.36
N ASP A 303 9.72 35.90 -5.49
CA ASP A 303 9.86 37.25 -6.05
C ASP A 303 9.28 38.33 -5.13
N GLU A 304 8.28 37.99 -4.30
CA GLU A 304 7.67 38.91 -3.32
C GLU A 304 8.66 39.38 -2.23
N VAL A 305 9.59 38.52 -1.85
CA VAL A 305 10.65 38.85 -0.88
C VAL A 305 11.96 39.28 -1.58
N GLY A 306 11.94 39.43 -2.89
CA GLY A 306 13.08 39.88 -3.69
C GLY A 306 14.17 38.82 -3.93
N LEU A 307 13.89 37.54 -3.62
CA LEU A 307 14.81 36.44 -3.83
C LEU A 307 14.54 35.78 -5.20
N GLN A 308 15.52 35.85 -6.08
CA GLN A 308 15.46 35.28 -7.43
C GLN A 308 16.16 33.92 -7.45
N LEU A 309 15.54 32.95 -8.16
CA LEU A 309 16.07 31.58 -8.22
C LEU A 309 17.48 31.52 -8.85
N GLU A 310 17.75 32.38 -9.82
CA GLU A 310 19.07 32.49 -10.51
C GLU A 310 20.19 32.95 -9.55
N LYS A 311 19.84 33.53 -8.41
CA LYS A 311 20.81 34.01 -7.42
C LYS A 311 20.88 33.12 -6.18
N ALA A 312 20.05 32.09 -6.12
CA ALA A 312 20.02 31.16 -5.00
C ALA A 312 21.35 30.39 -4.89
N THR A 313 21.78 30.17 -3.66
CA THR A 313 23.01 29.49 -3.30
C THR A 313 22.72 28.31 -2.39
N LEU A 314 23.71 27.46 -2.09
CA LEU A 314 23.55 26.36 -1.14
C LEU A 314 23.14 26.81 0.26
N ASN A 315 23.45 28.05 0.65
CA ASN A 315 23.10 28.60 1.96
C ASN A 315 21.60 28.91 2.11
N ASP A 316 20.89 29.04 0.99
CA ASP A 316 19.45 29.29 0.96
C ASP A 316 18.66 27.98 1.04
N LEU A 317 19.35 26.83 0.84
CA LEU A 317 18.70 25.52 0.86
C LEU A 317 18.48 25.02 2.28
N GLY A 318 17.33 24.38 2.48
CA GLY A 318 17.08 23.59 3.69
C GLY A 318 17.82 22.27 3.66
N GLU A 319 17.92 21.62 4.81
CA GLU A 319 18.55 20.31 4.97
C GLU A 319 17.69 19.40 5.86
N ALA A 320 17.81 18.10 5.65
CA ALA A 320 17.23 17.08 6.53
C ALA A 320 18.15 15.85 6.56
N LYS A 321 17.95 14.97 7.54
CA LYS A 321 18.65 13.70 7.62
C LYS A 321 18.18 12.76 6.50
N LYS A 322 16.88 12.66 6.28
CA LYS A 322 16.28 11.82 5.25
C LYS A 322 14.96 12.41 4.73
N ILE A 323 14.67 12.15 3.47
CA ILE A 323 13.37 12.42 2.87
C ILE A 323 12.88 11.16 2.17
N VAL A 324 11.59 10.85 2.35
CA VAL A 324 10.88 9.79 1.65
C VAL A 324 9.75 10.42 0.86
N VAL A 325 9.77 10.24 -0.47
CA VAL A 325 8.74 10.73 -1.38
C VAL A 325 8.01 9.53 -1.98
N GLU A 326 6.72 9.46 -1.70
CA GLU A 326 5.78 8.46 -2.22
C GLU A 326 5.00 9.04 -3.41
N LYS A 327 4.04 8.30 -3.92
CA LYS A 327 3.18 8.74 -5.02
C LYS A 327 2.32 9.96 -4.65
N GLU A 328 1.80 10.00 -3.41
CA GLU A 328 0.86 11.03 -2.94
C GLU A 328 1.42 11.89 -1.81
N ASN A 329 2.48 11.46 -1.13
CA ASN A 329 2.99 12.09 0.08
C ASN A 329 4.51 12.33 0.00
N SER A 330 4.98 13.31 0.77
CA SER A 330 6.40 13.55 1.03
C SER A 330 6.64 13.72 2.51
N THR A 331 7.58 12.95 3.06
CA THR A 331 7.94 12.96 4.50
C THR A 331 9.36 13.49 4.67
N ILE A 332 9.52 14.54 5.45
CA ILE A 332 10.81 15.11 5.89
C ILE A 332 11.10 14.56 7.28
N ILE A 333 12.24 13.91 7.45
CA ILE A 333 12.65 13.27 8.70
C ILE A 333 13.90 13.98 9.21
N ASP A 334 13.88 14.44 10.45
CA ASP A 334 14.99 15.11 11.14
C ASP A 334 15.51 16.31 10.35
N GLY A 335 14.65 17.33 10.22
CA GLY A 335 14.96 18.61 9.58
C GLY A 335 16.00 19.39 10.37
N ALA A 336 16.90 20.10 9.67
CA ALA A 336 18.01 20.86 10.29
C ALA A 336 17.59 22.21 10.93
N GLY A 337 16.30 22.53 10.96
CA GLY A 337 15.77 23.73 11.59
C GLY A 337 15.99 23.74 13.11
N LYS A 338 16.09 24.94 13.69
CA LYS A 338 16.26 25.06 15.14
C LYS A 338 14.93 24.80 15.85
N ALA A 339 14.94 23.96 16.87
CA ALA A 339 13.75 23.66 17.68
C ALA A 339 13.10 24.92 18.29
N SER A 340 13.90 25.97 18.60
CA SER A 340 13.38 27.27 19.05
C SER A 340 12.50 27.95 18.03
N ASP A 341 12.91 27.89 16.75
CA ASP A 341 12.23 28.57 15.65
C ASP A 341 10.95 27.81 15.26
N ILE A 342 11.00 26.47 15.31
CA ILE A 342 9.83 25.60 15.14
C ILE A 342 8.79 25.88 16.23
N LYS A 343 9.20 25.93 17.51
CA LYS A 343 8.31 26.27 18.61
C LYS A 343 7.71 27.68 18.49
N GLY A 344 8.52 28.65 18.11
CA GLY A 344 8.03 30.02 17.84
C GLY A 344 7.01 30.07 16.72
N ARG A 345 7.22 29.27 15.65
CA ARG A 345 6.26 29.16 14.55
C ARG A 345 4.94 28.51 14.96
N VAL A 346 5.00 27.43 15.74
CA VAL A 346 3.81 26.77 16.31
C VAL A 346 3.00 27.74 17.15
N GLU A 347 3.65 28.52 18.02
CA GLU A 347 2.98 29.51 18.86
C GLU A 347 2.32 30.64 18.04
N SER A 348 3.01 31.13 17.01
CA SER A 348 2.44 32.11 16.07
C SER A 348 1.19 31.55 15.34
N ILE A 349 1.18 30.27 14.94
CA ILE A 349 0.00 29.66 14.31
C ILE A 349 -1.14 29.51 15.35
N ARG A 350 -0.85 29.14 16.59
CA ARG A 350 -1.86 29.08 17.67
C ARG A 350 -2.54 30.43 17.90
N GLN A 351 -1.79 31.53 17.89
CA GLN A 351 -2.37 32.87 17.95
C GLN A 351 -3.30 33.15 16.76
N GLN A 352 -2.91 32.76 15.55
CA GLN A 352 -3.77 32.87 14.35
C GLN A 352 -5.07 32.06 14.49
N ILE A 353 -5.06 30.88 15.17
CA ILE A 353 -6.26 30.10 15.45
C ILE A 353 -7.23 30.88 16.36
N GLU A 354 -6.72 31.58 17.36
CA GLU A 354 -7.53 32.40 18.28
C GLU A 354 -8.17 33.59 17.56
N GLU A 355 -7.45 34.20 16.62
CA GLU A 355 -7.92 35.35 15.83
C GLU A 355 -8.83 34.95 14.66
N ALA A 356 -8.77 33.72 14.21
CA ALA A 356 -9.56 33.24 13.07
C ALA A 356 -11.05 33.23 13.38
N THR A 357 -11.86 33.76 12.48
CA THR A 357 -13.33 33.80 12.60
C THR A 357 -14.04 32.66 11.90
N SER A 358 -13.40 32.03 10.93
CA SER A 358 -13.92 30.89 10.13
C SER A 358 -13.52 29.57 10.77
N ASP A 359 -14.47 28.68 11.00
CA ASP A 359 -14.22 27.32 11.50
C ASP A 359 -13.31 26.54 10.55
N TYR A 360 -13.46 26.74 9.24
CA TYR A 360 -12.60 26.14 8.23
C TYR A 360 -11.14 26.62 8.32
N ASP A 361 -10.92 27.92 8.55
CA ASP A 361 -9.56 28.45 8.71
C ASP A 361 -8.93 27.96 10.00
N LYS A 362 -9.71 27.88 11.10
CA LYS A 362 -9.26 27.28 12.35
C LYS A 362 -8.82 25.84 12.17
N GLU A 363 -9.62 25.03 11.47
CA GLU A 363 -9.29 23.63 11.17
C GLU A 363 -7.97 23.52 10.40
N LYS A 364 -7.79 24.33 9.34
CA LYS A 364 -6.55 24.33 8.54
C LYS A 364 -5.33 24.83 9.28
N LEU A 365 -5.48 25.76 10.19
CA LEU A 365 -4.41 26.20 11.09
C LEU A 365 -4.07 25.12 12.12
N GLN A 366 -5.07 24.42 12.66
CA GLN A 366 -4.87 23.28 13.55
C GLN A 366 -4.10 22.13 12.88
N GLU A 367 -4.43 21.80 11.61
CA GLU A 367 -3.67 20.83 10.82
C GLU A 367 -2.19 21.22 10.70
N ARG A 368 -1.90 22.49 10.46
CA ARG A 368 -0.51 22.98 10.38
C ARG A 368 0.23 22.86 11.72
N VAL A 369 -0.43 23.19 12.82
CA VAL A 369 0.13 23.00 14.17
C VAL A 369 0.43 21.51 14.41
N ALA A 370 -0.51 20.62 14.11
CA ALA A 370 -0.33 19.17 14.27
C ALA A 370 0.86 18.66 13.45
N LYS A 371 0.99 19.08 12.18
CA LYS A 371 2.10 18.69 11.30
C LYS A 371 3.47 19.19 11.80
N LEU A 372 3.56 20.40 12.36
CA LEU A 372 4.81 20.97 12.86
C LEU A 372 5.20 20.48 14.26
N SER A 373 4.21 20.26 15.14
CA SER A 373 4.46 19.92 16.56
C SER A 373 4.52 18.42 16.83
N GLY A 374 3.97 17.60 15.94
CA GLY A 374 3.89 16.15 16.11
C GLY A 374 5.22 15.44 15.92
N GLY A 375 6.11 16.00 15.12
CA GLY A 375 7.36 15.32 14.72
C GLY A 375 7.12 14.06 13.89
N VAL A 376 8.17 13.26 13.76
CA VAL A 376 8.14 11.96 13.09
C VAL A 376 8.66 10.89 14.06
N ALA A 377 7.86 9.85 14.31
CA ALA A 377 8.34 8.66 15.00
C ALA A 377 9.05 7.74 14.02
N VAL A 378 10.27 7.37 14.31
CA VAL A 378 11.10 6.48 13.48
C VAL A 378 11.25 5.15 14.22
N ILE A 379 10.61 4.10 13.72
CA ILE A 379 10.79 2.73 14.22
C ILE A 379 11.99 2.13 13.50
N LYS A 380 13.09 1.91 14.22
CA LYS A 380 14.28 1.23 13.73
C LYS A 380 14.16 -0.25 14.02
N VAL A 381 14.08 -1.04 12.97
CA VAL A 381 13.91 -2.49 13.09
C VAL A 381 15.28 -3.15 13.32
N GLY A 382 15.40 -3.96 14.37
CA GLY A 382 16.60 -4.71 14.70
C GLY A 382 16.48 -6.19 14.32
N ALA A 383 17.55 -6.76 13.73
CA ALA A 383 17.64 -8.19 13.43
C ALA A 383 19.08 -8.66 13.32
N ALA A 384 19.29 -9.99 13.37
CA ALA A 384 20.63 -10.59 13.30
C ALA A 384 21.17 -10.72 11.86
N THR A 385 20.28 -10.79 10.87
CA THR A 385 20.65 -10.95 9.46
C THR A 385 19.85 -10.00 8.57
N GLU A 386 20.39 -9.68 7.39
CA GLU A 386 19.72 -8.81 6.41
C GLU A 386 18.39 -9.40 5.93
N ILE A 387 18.29 -10.73 5.79
CA ILE A 387 17.06 -11.41 5.38
C ILE A 387 15.98 -11.25 6.45
N GLU A 388 16.34 -11.49 7.73
CA GLU A 388 15.44 -11.30 8.87
C GLU A 388 15.04 -9.82 9.01
N MET A 389 15.97 -8.90 8.79
CA MET A 389 15.73 -7.46 8.84
C MET A 389 14.64 -7.04 7.84
N LYS A 390 14.76 -7.47 6.59
CA LYS A 390 13.78 -7.14 5.53
C LYS A 390 12.40 -7.74 5.82
N GLU A 391 12.35 -8.99 6.28
CA GLU A 391 11.09 -9.64 6.68
C GLU A 391 10.43 -8.90 7.84
N LYS A 392 11.20 -8.60 8.88
CA LYS A 392 10.70 -7.93 10.08
C LYS A 392 10.27 -6.48 9.79
N LYS A 393 11.00 -5.77 8.91
CA LYS A 393 10.63 -4.42 8.46
C LYS A 393 9.27 -4.44 7.74
N ALA A 394 9.07 -5.32 6.76
CA ALA A 394 7.81 -5.46 6.06
C ALA A 394 6.66 -5.76 7.03
N ARG A 395 6.86 -6.64 8.01
CA ARG A 395 5.87 -6.96 9.04
C ARG A 395 5.52 -5.78 9.95
N VAL A 396 6.50 -4.92 10.28
CA VAL A 396 6.26 -3.68 11.03
C VAL A 396 5.48 -2.68 10.17
N GLU A 397 5.79 -2.56 8.89
CA GLU A 397 5.07 -1.69 7.94
C GLU A 397 3.60 -2.14 7.81
N ASP A 398 3.32 -3.43 7.61
CA ASP A 398 1.96 -3.98 7.55
C ASP A 398 1.18 -3.70 8.85
N ALA A 399 1.82 -3.93 10.02
CA ALA A 399 1.22 -3.67 11.31
C ALA A 399 0.91 -2.17 11.54
N LEU A 400 1.76 -1.28 11.04
CA LEU A 400 1.54 0.16 11.09
C LEU A 400 0.34 0.57 10.22
N HIS A 401 0.24 0.04 9.01
CA HIS A 401 -0.90 0.30 8.11
C HIS A 401 -2.22 -0.22 8.71
N ALA A 402 -2.22 -1.43 9.26
CA ALA A 402 -3.38 -2.00 9.93
C ALA A 402 -3.83 -1.15 11.14
N THR A 403 -2.89 -0.65 11.95
CA THR A 403 -3.23 0.20 13.10
C THR A 403 -3.79 1.55 12.67
N ARG A 404 -3.28 2.17 11.60
CA ARG A 404 -3.86 3.39 11.01
C ARG A 404 -5.29 3.14 10.51
N ALA A 405 -5.51 2.06 9.76
CA ALA A 405 -6.83 1.68 9.29
C ALA A 405 -7.82 1.44 10.44
N ALA A 406 -7.35 0.87 11.56
CA ALA A 406 -8.15 0.67 12.76
C ALA A 406 -8.51 1.99 13.48
N VAL A 407 -7.60 2.96 13.49
CA VAL A 407 -7.87 4.29 14.06
C VAL A 407 -8.91 5.04 13.20
N GLU A 408 -8.86 4.90 11.87
CA GLU A 408 -9.78 5.55 10.93
C GLU A 408 -11.22 5.02 11.01
N GLU A 409 -11.41 3.72 10.85
CA GLU A 409 -12.76 3.11 10.72
C GLU A 409 -13.13 2.20 11.91
N GLY A 410 -12.27 2.08 12.91
CA GLY A 410 -12.50 1.20 14.06
C GLY A 410 -12.09 -0.25 13.80
N VAL A 411 -12.39 -1.10 14.77
CA VAL A 411 -12.06 -2.54 14.78
C VAL A 411 -13.29 -3.41 14.81
N VAL A 412 -13.20 -4.58 14.21
CA VAL A 412 -14.21 -5.64 14.21
C VAL A 412 -13.62 -6.92 14.82
N PRO A 413 -14.44 -7.91 15.22
CA PRO A 413 -13.93 -9.21 15.63
C PRO A 413 -13.14 -9.86 14.49
N GLY A 414 -11.86 -10.19 14.76
CA GLY A 414 -10.94 -10.75 13.78
C GLY A 414 -11.14 -12.23 13.50
N GLY A 415 -10.18 -12.82 12.77
CA GLY A 415 -10.20 -14.24 12.42
C GLY A 415 -11.33 -14.63 11.47
N GLY A 416 -11.82 -13.71 10.65
CA GLY A 416 -12.94 -13.92 9.72
C GLY A 416 -14.34 -13.84 10.36
N VAL A 417 -14.44 -13.61 11.68
CA VAL A 417 -15.73 -13.58 12.40
C VAL A 417 -16.63 -12.45 11.92
N ALA A 418 -16.09 -11.26 11.62
CA ALA A 418 -16.88 -10.14 11.12
C ALA A 418 -17.62 -10.50 9.82
N LEU A 419 -16.97 -11.19 8.89
CA LEU A 419 -17.58 -11.67 7.65
C LEU A 419 -18.70 -12.69 7.93
N ILE A 420 -18.49 -13.61 8.88
CA ILE A 420 -19.52 -14.57 9.28
C ILE A 420 -20.73 -13.87 9.92
N ARG A 421 -20.54 -12.77 10.64
CA ARG A 421 -21.66 -11.98 11.18
C ARG A 421 -22.43 -11.26 10.09
N ALA A 422 -21.74 -10.73 9.07
CA ALA A 422 -22.37 -10.12 7.91
C ALA A 422 -23.23 -11.10 7.08
N HIS A 423 -22.91 -12.40 7.11
CA HIS A 423 -23.67 -13.45 6.43
C HIS A 423 -25.18 -13.38 6.73
N LYS A 424 -25.57 -13.15 8.00
CA LYS A 424 -26.99 -13.10 8.42
C LYS A 424 -27.81 -12.01 7.70
N ALA A 425 -27.20 -10.93 7.29
CA ALA A 425 -27.86 -9.89 6.50
C ALA A 425 -28.14 -10.36 5.07
N LEU A 426 -27.28 -11.20 4.52
CA LEU A 426 -27.43 -11.75 3.19
C LEU A 426 -28.53 -12.81 3.10
N ASP A 427 -28.83 -13.53 4.19
CA ASP A 427 -29.92 -14.54 4.24
C ASP A 427 -31.29 -13.95 3.94
N LYS A 428 -31.48 -12.64 4.18
CA LYS A 428 -32.74 -11.93 3.97
C LYS A 428 -32.75 -11.12 2.68
N LEU A 429 -31.65 -11.14 1.94
CA LEU A 429 -31.48 -10.32 0.75
C LEU A 429 -31.98 -11.09 -0.47
N GLU A 430 -32.88 -10.48 -1.24
CA GLU A 430 -33.45 -11.05 -2.45
C GLU A 430 -32.92 -10.32 -3.70
N GLY A 431 -32.63 -11.06 -4.76
CA GLY A 431 -32.34 -10.51 -6.08
C GLY A 431 -33.61 -10.07 -6.81
N ALA A 432 -33.47 -9.23 -7.81
CA ALA A 432 -34.58 -8.85 -8.70
C ALA A 432 -35.04 -10.03 -9.59
N ASN A 433 -34.17 -11.04 -9.75
CA ASN A 433 -34.45 -12.30 -10.44
C ASN A 433 -33.65 -13.44 -9.82
N GLU A 434 -33.87 -14.67 -10.31
CA GLU A 434 -33.21 -15.87 -9.78
C GLU A 434 -31.68 -15.81 -9.93
N ASP A 435 -31.14 -15.30 -11.05
CA ASP A 435 -29.71 -15.23 -11.27
C ASP A 435 -29.03 -14.21 -10.34
N GLN A 436 -29.69 -13.10 -10.01
CA GLN A 436 -29.22 -12.17 -8.98
C GLN A 436 -29.25 -12.83 -7.59
N SER A 437 -30.30 -13.59 -7.29
CA SER A 437 -30.37 -14.35 -6.04
C SER A 437 -29.27 -15.42 -5.94
N VAL A 438 -28.87 -16.04 -7.06
CA VAL A 438 -27.67 -16.89 -7.14
C VAL A 438 -26.41 -16.09 -6.83
N GLY A 439 -26.25 -14.88 -7.36
CA GLY A 439 -25.12 -13.99 -7.07
C GLY A 439 -25.00 -13.67 -5.58
N ILE A 440 -26.12 -13.41 -4.91
CA ILE A 440 -26.14 -13.20 -3.44
C ILE A 440 -25.68 -14.45 -2.71
N ARG A 441 -26.16 -15.65 -3.09
CA ARG A 441 -25.75 -16.93 -2.47
C ARG A 441 -24.26 -17.24 -2.70
N ILE A 442 -23.71 -16.88 -3.86
CA ILE A 442 -22.27 -17.01 -4.16
C ILE A 442 -21.46 -16.19 -3.18
N LEU A 443 -21.82 -14.92 -2.95
CA LEU A 443 -21.10 -14.09 -1.99
C LEU A 443 -21.26 -14.60 -0.56
N ALA A 444 -22.47 -14.99 -0.15
CA ALA A 444 -22.74 -15.56 1.17
C ALA A 444 -21.84 -16.79 1.43
N ARG A 445 -21.63 -17.65 0.43
CA ARG A 445 -20.71 -18.78 0.54
C ARG A 445 -19.23 -18.34 0.57
N ALA A 446 -18.87 -17.35 -0.25
CA ALA A 446 -17.48 -16.90 -0.38
C ALA A 446 -16.94 -16.22 0.90
N ILE A 447 -17.77 -15.46 1.62
CA ILE A 447 -17.35 -14.77 2.86
C ILE A 447 -17.04 -15.72 4.02
N GLU A 448 -17.33 -17.01 3.89
CA GLU A 448 -16.91 -18.05 4.86
C GLU A 448 -15.44 -18.47 4.67
N GLU A 449 -14.88 -18.30 3.46
CA GLU A 449 -13.57 -18.88 3.11
C GLU A 449 -12.40 -18.33 3.93
N PRO A 450 -12.32 -17.05 4.33
CA PRO A 450 -11.24 -16.59 5.19
C PRO A 450 -11.15 -17.35 6.51
N LEU A 451 -12.27 -17.54 7.21
CA LEU A 451 -12.30 -18.36 8.43
C LEU A 451 -11.92 -19.82 8.14
N ARG A 452 -12.46 -20.40 7.06
CA ARG A 452 -12.13 -21.78 6.66
C ARG A 452 -10.64 -21.94 6.42
N GLN A 453 -10.03 -21.02 5.68
CA GLN A 453 -8.62 -21.10 5.39
C GLN A 453 -7.72 -20.94 6.61
N ILE A 454 -8.08 -20.05 7.55
CA ILE A 454 -7.36 -19.90 8.83
C ILE A 454 -7.37 -21.21 9.61
N VAL A 455 -8.53 -21.90 9.65
CA VAL A 455 -8.73 -23.17 10.36
C VAL A 455 -7.98 -24.31 9.66
N GLU A 456 -8.05 -24.39 8.32
CA GLU A 456 -7.31 -25.38 7.52
C GLU A 456 -5.79 -25.23 7.72
N ASN A 457 -5.27 -23.99 7.70
CA ASN A 457 -3.86 -23.73 7.97
C ASN A 457 -3.47 -24.09 9.42
N ALA A 458 -4.42 -24.11 10.34
CA ALA A 458 -4.22 -24.58 11.70
C ALA A 458 -4.24 -26.12 11.84
N GLY A 459 -4.66 -26.84 10.79
CA GLY A 459 -4.75 -28.30 10.77
C GLY A 459 -6.04 -28.84 11.37
N GLU A 460 -7.10 -28.01 11.47
CA GLU A 460 -8.38 -28.36 12.07
C GLU A 460 -9.48 -28.48 10.99
N ASP A 461 -10.61 -29.12 11.36
CA ASP A 461 -11.77 -29.24 10.45
C ASP A 461 -12.52 -27.90 10.32
N ALA A 462 -12.39 -27.27 9.16
CA ALA A 462 -12.98 -25.98 8.89
C ALA A 462 -14.52 -26.00 8.91
N ALA A 463 -15.17 -27.13 8.59
CA ALA A 463 -16.63 -27.22 8.60
C ALA A 463 -17.19 -27.26 10.04
N VAL A 464 -16.53 -27.98 10.93
CA VAL A 464 -16.89 -28.04 12.34
C VAL A 464 -16.76 -26.68 13.00
N VAL A 465 -15.59 -26.04 12.83
CA VAL A 465 -15.33 -24.72 13.42
C VAL A 465 -16.29 -23.67 12.87
N LEU A 466 -16.54 -23.64 11.55
CA LEU A 466 -17.47 -22.70 10.94
C LEU A 466 -18.88 -22.82 11.52
N ASN A 467 -19.39 -24.06 11.68
CA ASN A 467 -20.73 -24.29 12.23
C ASN A 467 -20.84 -23.77 13.66
N GLU A 468 -19.83 -24.00 14.47
CA GLU A 468 -19.79 -23.50 15.86
C GLU A 468 -19.75 -21.96 15.90
N VAL A 469 -18.90 -21.34 15.07
CA VAL A 469 -18.80 -19.88 14.98
C VAL A 469 -20.10 -19.26 14.45
N LYS A 470 -20.77 -19.88 13.46
CA LYS A 470 -22.09 -19.42 12.95
C LYS A 470 -23.18 -19.47 14.00
N ALA A 471 -23.20 -20.51 14.86
CA ALA A 471 -24.16 -20.63 15.95
C ALA A 471 -23.95 -19.56 17.02
N GLY A 472 -22.74 -19.08 17.20
CA GLY A 472 -22.37 -18.03 18.13
C GLY A 472 -22.94 -16.64 17.75
N LYS A 473 -22.88 -15.69 18.71
CA LYS A 473 -23.36 -14.31 18.57
C LYS A 473 -22.24 -13.31 18.88
N GLY A 474 -22.41 -12.07 18.41
CA GLY A 474 -21.45 -10.98 18.68
C GLY A 474 -20.05 -11.33 18.22
N ALA A 475 -19.06 -11.17 19.08
CA ALA A 475 -17.66 -11.41 18.78
C ALA A 475 -17.21 -12.87 19.04
N TYR A 476 -18.12 -13.81 19.34
CA TYR A 476 -17.76 -15.21 19.56
C TYR A 476 -17.14 -15.83 18.31
N GLY A 477 -15.95 -16.41 18.45
CA GLY A 477 -15.18 -16.95 17.35
C GLY A 477 -14.20 -18.04 17.79
N TYR A 478 -13.27 -18.39 16.90
CA TYR A 478 -12.27 -19.42 17.11
C TYR A 478 -10.85 -18.83 17.08
N ASN A 479 -10.12 -18.98 18.17
CA ASN A 479 -8.71 -18.64 18.27
C ASN A 479 -7.85 -19.78 17.69
N ALA A 480 -7.49 -19.68 16.43
CA ALA A 480 -6.72 -20.72 15.73
C ALA A 480 -5.29 -20.91 16.28
N ALA A 481 -4.72 -19.90 16.95
CA ALA A 481 -3.41 -20.05 17.59
C ALA A 481 -3.46 -21.03 18.78
N LYS A 482 -4.53 -20.95 19.60
CA LYS A 482 -4.71 -21.70 20.85
C LYS A 482 -5.67 -22.90 20.74
N GLY A 483 -6.45 -23.01 19.66
CA GLY A 483 -7.46 -24.05 19.48
C GLY A 483 -8.67 -23.89 20.42
N THR A 484 -9.07 -22.64 20.73
CA THR A 484 -10.13 -22.36 21.71
C THR A 484 -11.20 -21.45 21.16
N TYR A 485 -12.43 -21.58 21.63
CA TYR A 485 -13.56 -20.72 21.31
C TYR A 485 -13.76 -19.67 22.39
N GLY A 486 -14.21 -18.47 22.01
CA GLY A 486 -14.53 -17.38 22.92
C GLY A 486 -14.77 -16.06 22.22
N ASP A 487 -14.85 -14.98 22.99
CA ASP A 487 -14.97 -13.64 22.45
C ASP A 487 -13.65 -13.17 21.86
N MET A 488 -13.66 -12.85 20.55
CA MET A 488 -12.45 -12.46 19.82
C MET A 488 -11.90 -11.12 20.30
N LEU A 489 -12.77 -10.21 20.75
CA LEU A 489 -12.33 -8.92 21.30
C LEU A 489 -11.62 -9.11 22.65
N ASP A 490 -12.11 -10.01 23.50
CA ASP A 490 -11.47 -10.35 24.79
C ASP A 490 -10.12 -11.08 24.56
N PHE A 491 -10.04 -11.89 23.51
CA PHE A 491 -8.78 -12.52 23.09
C PHE A 491 -7.78 -11.53 22.48
N GLY A 492 -8.18 -10.29 22.19
CA GLY A 492 -7.37 -9.30 21.51
C GLY A 492 -7.19 -9.60 20.02
N ILE A 493 -8.03 -10.45 19.42
CA ILE A 493 -8.00 -10.79 17.99
C ILE A 493 -8.94 -9.84 17.25
N LEU A 494 -8.37 -8.74 16.77
CA LEU A 494 -9.07 -7.61 16.17
C LEU A 494 -8.60 -7.41 14.73
N ASP A 495 -9.54 -7.21 13.81
CA ASP A 495 -9.25 -6.78 12.44
C ASP A 495 -9.71 -5.33 12.24
N PRO A 496 -8.98 -4.49 11.50
CA PRO A 496 -9.46 -3.17 11.12
C PRO A 496 -10.70 -3.29 10.22
N ALA A 497 -11.74 -2.52 10.52
CA ALA A 497 -12.98 -2.55 9.72
C ALA A 497 -12.72 -2.15 8.25
N LYS A 498 -11.86 -1.15 8.03
CA LYS A 498 -11.42 -0.69 6.70
C LYS A 498 -10.79 -1.81 5.90
N VAL A 499 -9.86 -2.56 6.49
CA VAL A 499 -9.16 -3.69 5.85
C VAL A 499 -10.15 -4.78 5.44
N THR A 500 -11.01 -5.22 6.36
CA THR A 500 -12.00 -6.27 6.08
C THR A 500 -12.98 -5.86 4.98
N ARG A 501 -13.43 -4.60 5.00
CA ARG A 501 -14.35 -4.03 4.01
C ARG A 501 -13.72 -3.93 2.62
N LEU A 502 -12.52 -3.36 2.53
CA LEU A 502 -11.81 -3.18 1.25
C LEU A 502 -11.41 -4.52 0.65
N ALA A 503 -10.96 -5.48 1.46
CA ALA A 503 -10.68 -6.84 0.99
C ALA A 503 -11.89 -7.47 0.28
N LEU A 504 -13.10 -7.31 0.86
CA LEU A 504 -14.34 -7.81 0.25
C LEU A 504 -14.71 -7.06 -1.04
N GLN A 505 -14.61 -5.73 -1.04
CA GLN A 505 -14.95 -4.89 -2.18
C GLN A 505 -14.03 -5.14 -3.38
N ASN A 506 -12.71 -5.14 -3.16
CA ASN A 506 -11.71 -5.36 -4.21
C ASN A 506 -11.81 -6.79 -4.77
N ALA A 507 -11.99 -7.79 -3.92
CA ALA A 507 -12.23 -9.17 -4.34
C ALA A 507 -13.45 -9.32 -5.23
N ALA A 508 -14.58 -8.74 -4.84
CA ALA A 508 -15.83 -8.83 -5.59
C ALA A 508 -15.79 -8.03 -6.90
N SER A 509 -15.14 -6.86 -6.90
CA SER A 509 -14.97 -6.04 -8.10
C SER A 509 -14.28 -6.81 -9.21
N VAL A 510 -13.11 -7.36 -8.94
CA VAL A 510 -12.33 -8.11 -9.93
C VAL A 510 -13.00 -9.45 -10.26
N ALA A 511 -13.52 -10.16 -9.27
CA ALA A 511 -14.25 -11.41 -9.51
C ALA A 511 -15.46 -11.19 -10.43
N GLY A 512 -16.19 -10.10 -10.26
CA GLY A 512 -17.32 -9.73 -11.12
C GLY A 512 -16.90 -9.52 -12.58
N LEU A 513 -15.74 -8.92 -12.84
CA LEU A 513 -15.19 -8.77 -14.18
C LEU A 513 -14.83 -10.13 -14.79
N LEU A 514 -14.18 -11.00 -14.02
CA LEU A 514 -13.81 -12.34 -14.47
C LEU A 514 -15.05 -13.21 -14.81
N LEU A 515 -16.10 -13.13 -13.99
CA LEU A 515 -17.35 -13.88 -14.23
C LEU A 515 -18.08 -13.44 -15.49
N THR A 516 -17.94 -12.17 -15.88
CA THR A 516 -18.58 -11.60 -17.09
C THR A 516 -17.69 -11.66 -18.33
N THR A 517 -16.48 -12.22 -18.23
CA THR A 517 -15.56 -12.35 -19.36
C THR A 517 -15.95 -13.51 -20.26
N GLU A 518 -16.03 -13.25 -21.58
CA GLU A 518 -16.35 -14.24 -22.61
C GLU A 518 -15.17 -14.50 -23.54
N VAL A 519 -14.29 -13.51 -23.75
CA VAL A 519 -13.19 -13.58 -24.71
C VAL A 519 -11.90 -13.16 -24.05
N MET A 520 -10.83 -13.90 -24.33
CA MET A 520 -9.46 -13.56 -23.96
C MET A 520 -8.59 -13.44 -25.21
N ILE A 521 -7.78 -12.40 -25.29
CA ILE A 521 -6.91 -12.10 -26.43
C ILE A 521 -5.49 -11.95 -25.95
N ALA A 522 -4.58 -12.81 -26.40
CA ALA A 522 -3.16 -12.77 -26.08
C ALA A 522 -2.30 -12.66 -27.33
N GLU A 523 -1.03 -12.31 -27.19
CA GLU A 523 -0.07 -12.43 -28.28
C GLU A 523 0.18 -13.90 -28.59
N ALA A 524 0.11 -14.29 -29.86
CA ALA A 524 0.48 -15.62 -30.29
C ALA A 524 1.96 -15.92 -29.97
N PRO A 525 2.31 -17.17 -29.62
CA PRO A 525 3.70 -17.56 -29.49
C PRO A 525 4.47 -17.20 -30.77
N LYS A 526 5.69 -16.70 -30.64
CA LYS A 526 6.60 -16.58 -31.80
C LYS A 526 7.05 -18.00 -32.17
N ASP A 527 6.86 -18.38 -33.43
CA ASP A 527 7.45 -19.61 -33.94
C ASP A 527 8.98 -19.44 -33.97
N ASP A 528 9.69 -20.22 -33.17
CA ASP A 528 11.17 -20.25 -33.09
C ASP A 528 11.84 -20.83 -34.38
N HIS A 529 11.11 -20.93 -35.50
CA HIS A 529 11.60 -21.55 -36.71
C HIS A 529 12.29 -20.63 -37.73
N ASP A 530 12.51 -19.36 -37.44
CA ASP A 530 13.07 -18.40 -38.41
C ASP A 530 14.56 -18.04 -38.23
N HIS A 531 15.35 -18.86 -37.57
CA HIS A 531 16.82 -18.68 -37.56
C HIS A 531 17.58 -19.93 -37.97
N VAL A 532 17.25 -20.47 -39.16
CA VAL A 532 18.21 -21.29 -39.90
C VAL A 532 19.05 -20.32 -40.75
N HIS A 533 20.18 -19.88 -40.21
CA HIS A 533 21.21 -19.28 -41.03
C HIS A 533 21.76 -20.33 -42.00
N PRO A 534 21.71 -20.12 -43.34
CA PRO A 534 22.43 -21.00 -44.26
C PRO A 534 23.94 -20.83 -43.98
N ALA A 535 24.59 -21.93 -43.73
CA ALA A 535 26.05 -21.95 -43.62
C ALA A 535 26.68 -21.36 -44.88
N PRO A 536 27.74 -20.53 -44.80
CA PRO A 536 28.47 -20.06 -45.98
C PRO A 536 29.09 -21.28 -46.68
N GLY A 537 28.68 -21.51 -47.93
CA GLY A 537 29.21 -22.54 -48.78
C GLY A 537 30.73 -22.41 -48.89
N GLY A 538 31.44 -23.51 -48.61
CA GLY A 538 32.87 -23.65 -48.82
C GLY A 538 33.23 -23.43 -50.30
N MET A 539 34.08 -22.46 -50.57
CA MET A 539 34.79 -22.34 -51.85
C MET A 539 35.81 -23.48 -51.92
N GLY A 540 35.58 -24.35 -52.86
CA GLY A 540 36.51 -25.40 -53.24
C GLY A 540 37.84 -24.83 -53.71
N ASP A 541 38.86 -25.44 -53.21
CA ASP A 541 40.25 -25.42 -53.67
C ASP A 541 40.33 -25.83 -55.14
N MET A 542 40.87 -24.99 -56.00
CA MET A 542 41.44 -25.40 -57.28
C MET A 542 42.88 -24.99 -57.34
N GLY A 543 43.73 -25.94 -57.28
CA GLY A 543 45.15 -25.87 -57.43
C GLY A 543 45.64 -25.36 -58.80
N MET A 544 46.72 -24.72 -58.77
CA MET A 544 47.96 -24.95 -59.52
C MET A 544 49.07 -24.14 -58.87
#